data_a4703542187e691fa3cc8da86d766d3d
#
_entry.id   a4703542187e691fa3cc8da86d766d3d
#
_cell.length_a   1.000
_cell.length_b   1.000
_cell.length_c   1.000
_cell.angle_alpha   90.00
_cell.angle_beta   90.00
_cell.angle_gamma   90.00
#
_symmetry.space_group_name_H-M   'P 1'
#
loop_
_entity.id
_entity.type
_entity.pdbx_description
1 polymer ?
#
loop_
_entity_poly.entity_id
_entity_poly.type
_entity_poly.pdbx_seq_one_letter_code
_entity_poly.pdbx_strand_id
1 'polypeptide(L)'
;FKDEAEENAVRGAAYFQRAYRYYKLTHLFGDVPYLSQEIETPKVDFYTYDRWSILEQMEKDMEFAYQWVPEKVDRGKPSKWACGVLLMKVCMSLGHFDRAIEIGKEVVAANPLMTERFTTNKTKPNTNLMHDLHSVEAKMDMSNTEGILYVVSYPEVEGRDRINTMRNATPYWANGSIKTPDGKTGMSIVPASEAKGTELDNDANVGRGIGTCRPTNYYQYDIWTEKEKNDLRGVYNRDSWKGVFDLYYNAPALKGTEWYGKHPVKPVGMSVSDSIRCWFQWPHYKTFVPDPSVTTDRRGGETPWYIYRSAEVYLMLAECYYWKDMKQEAANMMNVVRQRAGAESLAASDINIGTVLDERARELYYEENRHVELSRISYVYALTGKACEVFGGHVYKLDNFSGPEGTSVNCKDAGVNFYFDWVSAKN
;
A
#
# COMPACT_ATOMS: atom_id res chain seq x y z
N PHE A 1 -25.91 22.68 15.63
CA PHE A 1 -26.05 22.32 14.19
C PHE A 1 -27.14 23.20 13.58
N LYS A 2 -27.05 23.49 12.31
CA LYS A 2 -28.05 24.26 11.57
C LYS A 2 -29.33 23.49 11.33
N ASP A 3 -29.17 22.19 11.05
CA ASP A 3 -30.25 21.26 10.76
C ASP A 3 -29.82 19.81 11.04
N GLU A 4 -30.75 18.89 10.88
CA GLU A 4 -30.53 17.46 11.06
C GLU A 4 -29.50 16.88 10.08
N ALA A 5 -29.42 17.39 8.86
CA ALA A 5 -28.47 16.91 7.86
C ALA A 5 -27.02 17.24 8.26
N GLU A 6 -26.77 18.45 8.76
CA GLU A 6 -25.45 18.84 9.29
C GLU A 6 -25.06 17.98 10.51
N GLU A 7 -25.99 17.75 11.43
CA GLU A 7 -25.75 16.88 12.59
C GLU A 7 -25.42 15.45 12.17
N ASN A 8 -26.21 14.88 11.27
CA ASN A 8 -26.00 13.53 10.78
C ASN A 8 -24.69 13.40 9.97
N ALA A 9 -24.30 14.42 9.21
CA ALA A 9 -23.02 14.43 8.50
C ALA A 9 -21.82 14.39 9.48
N VAL A 10 -21.87 15.17 10.56
CA VAL A 10 -20.82 15.17 11.60
C VAL A 10 -20.80 13.83 12.34
N ARG A 11 -21.96 13.31 12.70
CA ARG A 11 -22.09 11.98 13.33
C ARG A 11 -21.56 10.87 12.42
N GLY A 12 -21.88 10.90 11.12
CA GLY A 12 -21.37 9.97 10.12
C GLY A 12 -19.84 10.04 9.99
N ALA A 13 -19.25 11.23 10.00
CA ALA A 13 -17.80 11.38 9.98
C ALA A 13 -17.13 10.80 11.26
N ALA A 14 -17.76 10.95 12.43
CA ALA A 14 -17.30 10.32 13.66
C ALA A 14 -17.41 8.79 13.61
N TYR A 15 -18.49 8.26 13.04
CA TYR A 15 -18.66 6.83 12.80
C TYR A 15 -17.61 6.27 11.85
N PHE A 16 -17.28 7.01 10.79
CA PHE A 16 -16.16 6.64 9.91
C PHE A 16 -14.85 6.49 10.71
N GLN A 17 -14.51 7.45 11.56
CA GLN A 17 -13.27 7.38 12.34
C GLN A 17 -13.25 6.18 13.29
N ARG A 18 -14.36 5.88 13.92
CA ARG A 18 -14.52 4.69 14.77
C ARG A 18 -14.37 3.42 13.97
N ALA A 19 -15.14 3.26 12.90
CA ALA A 19 -15.12 2.07 12.04
C ALA A 19 -13.72 1.84 11.41
N TYR A 20 -13.03 2.90 10.99
CA TYR A 20 -11.69 2.82 10.43
C TYR A 20 -10.66 2.23 11.43
N ARG A 21 -10.80 2.53 12.72
CA ARG A 21 -9.94 1.96 13.78
C ARG A 21 -10.34 0.53 14.09
N TYR A 22 -11.63 0.26 14.28
CA TYR A 22 -12.12 -1.08 14.62
C TYR A 22 -11.93 -2.08 13.49
N TYR A 23 -12.02 -1.67 12.22
CA TYR A 23 -11.66 -2.51 11.09
C TYR A 23 -10.24 -3.09 11.25
N LYS A 24 -9.28 -2.25 11.63
CA LYS A 24 -7.89 -2.70 11.86
C LYS A 24 -7.79 -3.55 13.12
N LEU A 25 -8.38 -3.12 14.22
CA LEU A 25 -8.29 -3.80 15.51
C LEU A 25 -8.85 -5.23 15.43
N THR A 26 -10.03 -5.41 14.84
CA THR A 26 -10.67 -6.72 14.73
C THR A 26 -9.92 -7.69 13.81
N HIS A 27 -9.23 -7.19 12.78
CA HIS A 27 -8.43 -8.03 11.90
C HIS A 27 -7.03 -8.33 12.46
N LEU A 28 -6.50 -7.48 13.34
CA LEU A 28 -5.18 -7.69 13.95
C LEU A 28 -5.24 -8.51 15.25
N PHE A 29 -6.30 -8.34 16.02
CA PHE A 29 -6.39 -8.86 17.38
C PHE A 29 -7.61 -9.76 17.64
N GLY A 30 -8.52 -9.89 16.67
CA GLY A 30 -9.78 -10.63 16.85
C GLY A 30 -10.75 -9.89 17.75
N ASP A 31 -11.14 -10.51 18.87
CA ASP A 31 -12.02 -9.93 19.85
C ASP A 31 -11.30 -8.83 20.62
N VAL A 32 -11.92 -7.66 20.71
CA VAL A 32 -11.33 -6.46 21.33
C VAL A 32 -12.37 -5.72 22.17
N PRO A 33 -11.95 -4.90 23.14
CA PRO A 33 -12.88 -4.00 23.84
C PRO A 33 -13.52 -3.04 22.86
N TYR A 34 -14.86 -2.90 22.94
CA TYR A 34 -15.61 -1.93 22.15
C TYR A 34 -15.97 -0.72 23.00
N LEU A 35 -15.49 0.45 22.58
CA LEU A 35 -15.73 1.73 23.24
C LEU A 35 -16.80 2.50 22.48
N SER A 36 -17.99 2.55 23.04
CA SER A 36 -19.13 3.30 22.47
C SER A 36 -19.16 4.77 22.90
N GLN A 37 -18.45 5.10 23.97
CA GLN A 37 -18.40 6.41 24.59
C GLN A 37 -16.97 6.81 24.95
N GLU A 38 -16.73 8.10 25.12
CA GLU A 38 -15.47 8.62 25.63
C GLU A 38 -15.24 8.14 27.07
N ILE A 39 -13.98 7.85 27.39
CA ILE A 39 -13.56 7.44 28.73
C ILE A 39 -13.11 8.69 29.46
N GLU A 40 -13.97 9.21 30.35
CA GLU A 40 -13.72 10.44 31.11
C GLU A 40 -12.83 10.23 32.34
N THR A 41 -12.77 9.00 32.88
CA THR A 41 -11.98 8.66 34.06
C THR A 41 -11.18 7.39 33.85
N PRO A 42 -10.04 7.19 34.56
CA PRO A 42 -9.27 5.94 34.46
C PRO A 42 -10.16 4.71 34.74
N LYS A 43 -10.10 3.75 33.81
CA LYS A 43 -10.88 2.51 33.83
C LYS A 43 -9.96 1.34 33.52
N VAL A 44 -10.14 0.21 34.22
CA VAL A 44 -9.35 -1.02 34.04
C VAL A 44 -10.22 -2.26 33.81
N ASP A 45 -11.54 -2.12 33.86
CA ASP A 45 -12.54 -3.17 33.72
C ASP A 45 -13.10 -3.23 32.30
N PHE A 46 -12.24 -3.44 31.32
CA PHE A 46 -12.64 -3.63 29.94
C PHE A 46 -12.98 -5.09 29.66
N TYR A 47 -14.05 -5.30 28.89
CA TYR A 47 -14.43 -6.59 28.35
C TYR A 47 -14.23 -6.59 26.84
N THR A 48 -13.81 -7.72 26.28
CA THR A 48 -13.76 -7.92 24.83
C THR A 48 -15.16 -8.24 24.32
N TYR A 49 -15.43 -7.76 23.13
CA TYR A 49 -16.61 -8.13 22.36
C TYR A 49 -16.16 -8.99 21.19
N ASP A 50 -17.01 -9.92 20.81
CA ASP A 50 -16.81 -10.75 19.62
C ASP A 50 -16.62 -9.88 18.38
N ARG A 51 -15.63 -10.24 17.57
CA ARG A 51 -15.26 -9.48 16.37
C ARG A 51 -16.39 -9.33 15.36
N TRP A 52 -17.26 -10.35 15.27
CA TRP A 52 -18.36 -10.32 14.32
C TRP A 52 -19.40 -9.30 14.72
N SER A 53 -19.77 -9.26 15.99
CA SER A 53 -20.68 -8.26 16.56
C SER A 53 -20.15 -6.84 16.38
N ILE A 54 -18.82 -6.65 16.52
CA ILE A 54 -18.18 -5.35 16.26
C ILE A 54 -18.30 -4.99 14.77
N LEU A 55 -18.01 -5.92 13.86
CA LEU A 55 -18.09 -5.68 12.42
C LEU A 55 -19.54 -5.39 11.96
N GLU A 56 -20.53 -6.10 12.51
CA GLU A 56 -21.95 -5.81 12.27
C GLU A 56 -22.36 -4.42 12.73
N GLN A 57 -21.82 -3.96 13.87
CA GLN A 57 -22.05 -2.59 14.33
C GLN A 57 -21.35 -1.58 13.40
N MET A 58 -20.12 -1.91 12.93
CA MET A 58 -19.42 -1.03 11.98
C MET A 58 -20.15 -0.96 10.62
N GLU A 59 -20.78 -2.03 10.17
CA GLU A 59 -21.61 -1.99 8.97
C GLU A 59 -22.78 -1.00 9.12
N LYS A 60 -23.51 -1.05 10.24
CA LYS A 60 -24.61 -0.11 10.53
C LYS A 60 -24.10 1.34 10.61
N ASP A 61 -22.99 1.56 11.32
CA ASP A 61 -22.36 2.86 11.42
C ASP A 61 -21.95 3.42 10.04
N MET A 62 -21.44 2.56 9.19
CA MET A 62 -20.97 2.96 7.87
C MET A 62 -22.10 3.11 6.85
N GLU A 63 -23.20 2.36 6.94
CA GLU A 63 -24.42 2.62 6.16
C GLU A 63 -24.97 4.01 6.49
N PHE A 64 -25.04 4.36 7.78
CA PHE A 64 -25.41 5.70 8.19
C PHE A 64 -24.47 6.77 7.65
N ALA A 65 -23.16 6.54 7.76
CA ALA A 65 -22.17 7.48 7.27
C ALA A 65 -22.25 7.65 5.74
N TYR A 66 -22.43 6.56 5.01
CA TYR A 66 -22.58 6.57 3.54
C TYR A 66 -23.83 7.34 3.08
N GLN A 67 -24.89 7.31 3.87
CA GLN A 67 -26.11 8.07 3.59
C GLN A 67 -25.95 9.58 3.84
N TRP A 68 -25.27 9.98 4.93
CA TRP A 68 -25.32 11.34 5.44
C TRP A 68 -24.08 12.17 5.22
N VAL A 69 -22.91 11.56 5.08
CA VAL A 69 -21.66 12.29 4.81
C VAL A 69 -21.69 12.86 3.39
N PRO A 70 -21.36 14.15 3.18
CA PRO A 70 -21.37 14.76 1.86
C PRO A 70 -20.40 14.09 0.88
N GLU A 71 -20.75 14.13 -0.40
CA GLU A 71 -19.89 13.64 -1.49
C GLU A 71 -18.62 14.51 -1.64
N LYS A 72 -18.78 15.81 -1.48
CA LYS A 72 -17.69 16.79 -1.59
C LYS A 72 -17.35 17.35 -0.22
N VAL A 73 -16.12 17.16 0.18
CA VAL A 73 -15.56 17.66 1.44
C VAL A 73 -14.14 18.19 1.17
N ASP A 74 -13.57 18.91 2.13
CA ASP A 74 -12.15 19.27 2.08
C ASP A 74 -11.29 18.02 2.05
N ARG A 75 -10.22 18.03 1.28
CA ARG A 75 -9.29 16.91 1.21
C ARG A 75 -8.70 16.59 2.59
N GLY A 76 -8.63 15.31 2.90
CA GLY A 76 -8.25 14.82 4.23
C GLY A 76 -9.42 14.52 5.17
N LYS A 77 -10.63 15.03 4.87
CA LYS A 77 -11.85 14.64 5.56
C LYS A 77 -12.50 13.44 4.87
N PRO A 78 -13.19 12.55 5.59
CA PRO A 78 -13.95 11.47 4.98
C PRO A 78 -15.13 12.03 4.17
N SER A 79 -15.18 11.71 2.89
CA SER A 79 -16.33 11.96 2.01
C SER A 79 -17.29 10.77 2.04
N LYS A 80 -18.50 10.92 1.46
CA LYS A 80 -19.39 9.78 1.18
C LYS A 80 -18.64 8.62 0.51
N TRP A 81 -17.77 8.93 -0.45
CA TRP A 81 -17.02 7.91 -1.18
C TRP A 81 -15.98 7.20 -0.32
N ALA A 82 -15.33 7.91 0.60
CA ALA A 82 -14.45 7.29 1.60
C ALA A 82 -15.23 6.39 2.56
N CYS A 83 -16.42 6.83 2.96
CA CYS A 83 -17.35 6.00 3.75
C CYS A 83 -17.76 4.74 2.97
N GLY A 84 -18.04 4.86 1.67
CA GLY A 84 -18.36 3.74 0.78
C GLY A 84 -17.22 2.72 0.69
N VAL A 85 -15.97 3.16 0.55
CA VAL A 85 -14.80 2.26 0.54
C VAL A 85 -14.70 1.46 1.84
N LEU A 86 -14.85 2.15 3.00
CA LEU A 86 -14.78 1.46 4.28
C LEU A 86 -15.98 0.54 4.52
N LEU A 87 -17.19 0.95 4.14
CA LEU A 87 -18.38 0.11 4.17
C LEU A 87 -18.18 -1.16 3.32
N MET A 88 -17.65 -1.01 2.10
CA MET A 88 -17.33 -2.14 1.24
C MET A 88 -16.36 -3.12 1.94
N LYS A 89 -15.31 -2.63 2.60
CA LYS A 89 -14.36 -3.46 3.36
C LYS A 89 -15.04 -4.20 4.51
N VAL A 90 -15.94 -3.56 5.22
CA VAL A 90 -16.70 -4.18 6.32
C VAL A 90 -17.66 -5.24 5.78
N CYS A 91 -18.42 -4.92 4.74
CA CYS A 91 -19.30 -5.90 4.05
C CYS A 91 -18.50 -7.13 3.57
N MET A 92 -17.32 -6.93 2.96
CA MET A 92 -16.45 -8.04 2.54
C MET A 92 -16.01 -8.90 3.73
N SER A 93 -15.75 -8.29 4.89
CA SER A 93 -15.36 -9.01 6.12
C SER A 93 -16.48 -9.89 6.67
N LEU A 94 -17.73 -9.50 6.44
CA LEU A 94 -18.94 -10.21 6.87
C LEU A 94 -19.46 -11.20 5.80
N GLY A 95 -18.86 -11.23 4.60
CA GLY A 95 -19.33 -12.04 3.49
C GLY A 95 -20.53 -11.44 2.73
N HIS A 96 -20.88 -10.18 2.99
CA HIS A 96 -21.98 -9.45 2.31
C HIS A 96 -21.51 -8.91 0.95
N PHE A 97 -21.07 -9.82 0.05
CA PHE A 97 -20.43 -9.46 -1.22
C PHE A 97 -21.35 -8.71 -2.19
N ASP A 98 -22.65 -8.99 -2.19
CA ASP A 98 -23.61 -8.29 -3.06
C ASP A 98 -23.68 -6.80 -2.71
N ARG A 99 -23.76 -6.48 -1.40
CA ARG A 99 -23.76 -5.10 -0.94
C ARG A 99 -22.43 -4.42 -1.24
N ALA A 100 -21.31 -5.13 -1.01
CA ALA A 100 -19.99 -4.62 -1.35
C ALA A 100 -19.84 -4.28 -2.84
N ILE A 101 -20.37 -5.13 -3.74
CA ILE A 101 -20.37 -4.90 -5.19
C ILE A 101 -21.20 -3.68 -5.57
N GLU A 102 -22.39 -3.53 -5.00
CA GLU A 102 -23.28 -2.39 -5.23
C GLU A 102 -22.57 -1.07 -4.91
N ILE A 103 -22.04 -0.95 -3.68
CA ILE A 103 -21.31 0.22 -3.21
C ILE A 103 -20.07 0.47 -4.06
N GLY A 104 -19.27 -0.57 -4.33
CA GLY A 104 -18.04 -0.45 -5.10
C GLY A 104 -18.29 0.10 -6.51
N LYS A 105 -19.38 -0.31 -7.18
CA LYS A 105 -19.78 0.22 -8.49
C LYS A 105 -20.13 1.71 -8.43
N GLU A 106 -20.84 2.15 -7.39
CA GLU A 106 -21.15 3.58 -7.20
C GLU A 106 -19.87 4.39 -6.97
N VAL A 107 -18.95 3.87 -6.13
CA VAL A 107 -17.68 4.55 -5.82
C VAL A 107 -16.82 4.73 -7.07
N VAL A 108 -16.63 3.69 -7.89
CA VAL A 108 -15.79 3.80 -9.08
C VAL A 108 -16.45 4.63 -10.20
N ALA A 109 -17.76 4.68 -10.25
CA ALA A 109 -18.48 5.55 -11.17
C ALA A 109 -18.30 7.04 -10.84
N ALA A 110 -18.28 7.36 -9.53
CA ALA A 110 -18.06 8.73 -9.05
C ALA A 110 -16.58 9.15 -9.03
N ASN A 111 -15.67 8.19 -8.93
CA ASN A 111 -14.23 8.42 -8.82
C ASN A 111 -13.49 7.56 -9.86
N PRO A 112 -13.56 7.90 -11.16
CA PRO A 112 -12.93 7.11 -12.21
C PRO A 112 -11.40 7.10 -12.10
N LEU A 113 -10.77 6.02 -12.56
CA LEU A 113 -9.31 5.94 -12.66
C LEU A 113 -8.75 7.03 -13.56
N MET A 114 -7.59 7.54 -13.19
CA MET A 114 -6.78 8.37 -14.08
C MET A 114 -6.20 7.51 -15.20
N THR A 115 -6.44 7.92 -16.44
CA THR A 115 -5.90 7.26 -17.65
C THR A 115 -4.96 8.15 -18.43
N GLU A 116 -5.01 9.46 -18.16
CA GLU A 116 -4.19 10.48 -18.78
C GLU A 116 -3.16 11.05 -17.81
N ARG A 117 -2.01 11.43 -18.33
CA ARG A 117 -0.97 12.10 -17.54
C ARG A 117 -1.41 13.50 -17.09
N PHE A 118 -1.02 13.87 -15.88
CA PHE A 118 -1.30 15.20 -15.34
C PHE A 118 -0.53 16.29 -16.11
N THR A 119 -1.17 17.40 -16.37
CA THR A 119 -0.60 18.51 -17.16
C THR A 119 0.74 18.99 -16.59
N THR A 120 0.85 19.09 -15.27
CA THR A 120 2.06 19.51 -14.55
C THR A 120 3.26 18.58 -14.74
N ASN A 121 3.00 17.30 -15.05
CA ASN A 121 4.02 16.26 -15.11
C ASN A 121 4.26 15.73 -16.54
N LYS A 122 3.38 16.05 -17.48
CA LYS A 122 3.39 15.48 -18.84
C LYS A 122 4.72 15.67 -19.60
N THR A 123 5.44 16.73 -19.28
CA THR A 123 6.73 17.04 -19.92
C THR A 123 7.95 16.56 -19.12
N LYS A 124 7.77 16.01 -17.92
CA LYS A 124 8.90 15.50 -17.13
C LYS A 124 9.48 14.26 -17.83
N PRO A 125 10.80 14.23 -18.12
CA PRO A 125 11.43 13.09 -18.79
C PRO A 125 11.45 11.89 -17.84
N ASN A 126 11.54 10.69 -18.42
CA ASN A 126 11.68 9.43 -17.68
C ASN A 126 10.58 9.20 -16.61
N THR A 127 9.37 9.68 -16.90
CA THR A 127 8.19 9.52 -16.04
C THR A 127 6.99 9.04 -16.86
N ASN A 128 6.02 8.47 -16.17
CA ASN A 128 4.78 7.97 -16.76
C ASN A 128 3.60 8.27 -15.83
N LEU A 129 2.39 7.83 -16.18
CA LEU A 129 1.20 8.05 -15.37
C LEU A 129 1.34 7.53 -13.92
N MET A 130 2.06 6.42 -13.74
CA MET A 130 2.26 5.88 -12.39
C MET A 130 3.13 6.79 -11.52
N HIS A 131 4.14 7.43 -12.10
CA HIS A 131 4.92 8.48 -11.41
C HIS A 131 4.04 9.68 -11.08
N ASP A 132 3.23 10.10 -12.05
CA ASP A 132 2.37 11.27 -11.87
C ASP A 132 1.44 11.08 -10.68
N LEU A 133 0.75 9.94 -10.59
CA LEU A 133 -0.17 9.61 -9.49
C LEU A 133 0.51 9.67 -8.10
N HIS A 134 1.81 9.42 -8.03
CA HIS A 134 2.55 9.41 -6.77
C HIS A 134 3.41 10.67 -6.55
N SER A 135 3.41 11.61 -7.50
CA SER A 135 4.10 12.88 -7.32
C SER A 135 3.39 13.78 -6.31
N VAL A 136 4.14 14.66 -5.67
CA VAL A 136 3.60 15.60 -4.67
C VAL A 136 2.52 16.48 -5.28
N GLU A 137 2.78 16.99 -6.49
CA GLU A 137 1.91 17.94 -7.19
C GLU A 137 0.58 17.29 -7.62
N ALA A 138 0.65 16.07 -8.18
CA ALA A 138 -0.53 15.44 -8.77
C ALA A 138 -1.46 14.78 -7.75
N LYS A 139 -0.96 14.38 -6.57
CA LYS A 139 -1.82 13.80 -5.52
C LYS A 139 -2.94 14.74 -5.11
N MET A 140 -2.66 16.04 -5.02
CA MET A 140 -3.63 17.07 -4.62
C MET A 140 -4.21 17.86 -5.78
N ASP A 141 -3.83 17.54 -7.01
CA ASP A 141 -4.40 18.18 -8.20
C ASP A 141 -5.91 17.93 -8.26
N MET A 142 -6.68 18.97 -8.59
CA MET A 142 -8.15 18.88 -8.65
C MET A 142 -8.63 17.97 -9.79
N SER A 143 -7.80 17.72 -10.79
CA SER A 143 -8.09 16.75 -11.85
C SER A 143 -7.86 15.31 -11.44
N ASN A 144 -7.26 15.06 -10.27
CA ASN A 144 -7.09 13.71 -9.74
C ASN A 144 -8.42 13.14 -9.24
N THR A 145 -9.13 12.47 -10.12
CA THR A 145 -10.42 11.83 -9.84
C THR A 145 -10.28 10.51 -9.08
N GLU A 146 -9.09 9.92 -9.10
CA GLU A 146 -8.83 8.61 -8.52
C GLU A 146 -8.64 8.64 -6.99
N GLY A 147 -8.18 9.76 -6.45
CA GLY A 147 -7.91 9.88 -5.01
C GLY A 147 -9.16 10.15 -4.19
N ILE A 148 -9.49 9.26 -3.25
CA ILE A 148 -10.72 9.30 -2.45
C ILE A 148 -10.49 9.84 -1.04
N LEU A 149 -9.41 9.38 -0.38
CA LEU A 149 -9.06 9.83 0.98
C LEU A 149 -7.53 9.91 1.11
N TYR A 150 -7.09 10.96 1.80
CA TYR A 150 -5.66 11.26 1.97
C TYR A 150 -5.31 11.54 3.44
N VAL A 151 -4.08 11.20 3.83
CA VAL A 151 -3.38 11.95 4.86
C VAL A 151 -2.83 13.19 4.17
N VAL A 152 -3.17 14.36 4.70
CA VAL A 152 -2.76 15.64 4.12
C VAL A 152 -1.49 16.12 4.83
N SER A 153 -0.42 16.34 4.05
CA SER A 153 0.86 16.86 4.54
C SER A 153 1.52 17.69 3.45
N TYR A 154 1.47 19.01 3.59
CA TYR A 154 2.17 19.98 2.75
C TYR A 154 2.35 21.31 3.51
N PRO A 155 3.23 22.23 3.07
CA PRO A 155 3.70 23.38 3.86
C PRO A 155 2.64 24.28 4.47
N GLU A 156 1.46 24.37 3.87
CA GLU A 156 0.36 25.24 4.31
C GLU A 156 -0.53 24.60 5.40
N VAL A 157 -0.30 23.32 5.73
CA VAL A 157 -1.13 22.60 6.71
C VAL A 157 -0.48 22.67 8.09
N GLU A 158 -1.23 23.21 9.07
CA GLU A 158 -0.79 23.20 10.46
C GLU A 158 -0.71 21.77 11.01
N GLY A 159 0.31 21.49 11.82
CA GLY A 159 0.54 20.14 12.39
C GLY A 159 1.04 19.09 11.38
N ARG A 160 1.43 19.52 10.18
CA ARG A 160 2.05 18.65 9.20
C ARG A 160 3.36 18.05 9.70
N ASP A 161 3.72 16.89 9.16
CA ASP A 161 5.00 16.25 9.40
C ASP A 161 5.55 15.62 8.12
N ARG A 162 6.84 15.37 8.10
CA ARG A 162 7.53 14.69 6.99
C ARG A 162 7.17 13.22 6.97
N ILE A 163 7.00 12.68 5.77
CA ILE A 163 6.74 11.26 5.58
C ILE A 163 8.05 10.48 5.55
N ASN A 164 8.23 9.58 6.53
CA ASN A 164 9.42 8.74 6.63
C ASN A 164 9.45 7.55 5.67
N THR A 165 8.44 7.39 4.81
CA THR A 165 8.33 6.26 3.87
C THR A 165 9.54 6.17 2.96
N MET A 166 9.96 7.27 2.35
CA MET A 166 11.14 7.29 1.47
C MET A 166 12.38 6.79 2.20
N ARG A 167 12.66 7.33 3.38
CA ARG A 167 13.82 6.94 4.18
C ARG A 167 13.83 5.45 4.55
N ASN A 168 12.68 4.92 4.92
CA ASN A 168 12.54 3.53 5.35
C ASN A 168 12.59 2.55 4.17
N ALA A 169 12.00 2.91 3.04
CA ALA A 169 11.84 2.06 1.86
C ALA A 169 13.07 2.07 0.93
N THR A 170 13.87 3.13 0.94
CA THR A 170 15.08 3.23 0.12
C THR A 170 16.23 2.45 0.78
N PRO A 171 17.03 1.67 0.01
CA PRO A 171 18.22 0.98 0.54
C PRO A 171 19.15 1.92 1.29
N TYR A 172 19.89 1.41 2.28
CA TYR A 172 20.96 2.15 2.93
C TYR A 172 22.20 2.19 2.04
N TRP A 173 22.06 2.80 0.87
CA TRP A 173 23.07 2.84 -0.17
C TRP A 173 24.35 3.60 0.24
N ALA A 174 24.27 4.56 1.16
CA ALA A 174 25.44 5.28 1.70
C ALA A 174 26.16 4.53 2.83
N ASN A 175 25.88 3.24 3.02
CA ASN A 175 26.58 2.41 4.01
C ASN A 175 28.00 2.09 3.55
N GLY A 176 28.95 2.12 4.47
CA GLY A 176 30.36 1.78 4.20
C GLY A 176 30.64 0.34 3.78
N SER A 177 29.62 -0.55 3.84
CA SER A 177 29.72 -1.91 3.31
C SER A 177 29.64 -1.95 1.77
N ILE A 178 29.14 -0.89 1.12
CA ILE A 178 29.14 -0.76 -0.34
C ILE A 178 30.49 -0.20 -0.78
N LYS A 179 31.38 -1.09 -1.11
CA LYS A 179 32.76 -0.81 -1.51
C LYS A 179 32.95 -0.98 -3.01
N THR A 180 33.94 -0.29 -3.54
CA THR A 180 34.50 -0.56 -4.86
C THR A 180 35.19 -1.94 -4.87
N PRO A 181 35.43 -2.56 -6.03
CA PRO A 181 36.15 -3.82 -6.12
C PRO A 181 37.58 -3.78 -5.48
N ASP A 182 38.23 -2.62 -5.45
CA ASP A 182 39.52 -2.43 -4.78
C ASP A 182 39.40 -2.07 -3.28
N GLY A 183 38.21 -2.19 -2.70
CA GLY A 183 37.95 -2.10 -1.24
C GLY A 183 37.73 -0.72 -0.67
N LYS A 184 37.67 0.33 -1.49
CA LYS A 184 37.42 1.71 -1.02
C LYS A 184 35.91 1.93 -0.79
N THR A 185 35.57 2.91 0.09
CA THR A 185 34.16 3.35 0.24
C THR A 185 33.64 3.91 -1.06
N GLY A 186 32.56 3.30 -1.58
CA GLY A 186 32.05 3.61 -2.92
C GLY A 186 31.14 4.81 -3.00
N MET A 187 30.33 5.08 -1.95
CA MET A 187 29.23 6.03 -2.02
C MET A 187 29.19 7.00 -0.84
N SER A 188 28.72 8.22 -1.11
CA SER A 188 28.56 9.28 -0.11
C SER A 188 27.25 10.04 -0.32
N ILE A 189 26.60 10.44 0.80
CA ILE A 189 25.45 11.36 0.77
C ILE A 189 25.87 12.79 0.39
N VAL A 190 27.14 13.12 0.53
CA VAL A 190 27.71 14.40 0.11
C VAL A 190 28.64 14.12 -1.08
N PRO A 191 28.14 14.26 -2.31
CA PRO A 191 29.00 14.10 -3.48
C PRO A 191 30.01 15.25 -3.61
N ALA A 192 30.95 15.12 -4.53
CA ALA A 192 31.80 16.23 -4.91
C ALA A 192 30.95 17.43 -5.41
N SER A 193 31.50 18.67 -5.24
CA SER A 193 30.69 19.88 -5.54
C SER A 193 30.19 19.94 -6.99
N GLU A 194 30.98 19.49 -7.94
CA GLU A 194 30.63 19.42 -9.36
C GLU A 194 29.58 18.34 -9.70
N ALA A 195 29.43 17.35 -8.83
CA ALA A 195 28.45 16.27 -8.99
C ALA A 195 27.07 16.64 -8.43
N LYS A 196 26.96 17.70 -7.64
CA LYS A 196 25.67 18.12 -7.07
C LYS A 196 24.67 18.48 -8.16
N GLY A 197 23.46 17.89 -8.05
CA GLY A 197 22.36 18.06 -9.00
C GLY A 197 22.56 17.36 -10.34
N THR A 198 23.62 16.55 -10.48
CA THR A 198 23.83 15.68 -11.64
C THR A 198 23.34 14.26 -11.36
N GLU A 199 23.51 13.35 -12.32
CA GLU A 199 23.22 11.91 -12.13
C GLU A 199 24.07 11.27 -11.01
N LEU A 200 25.24 11.84 -10.68
CA LEU A 200 26.10 11.37 -9.61
C LEU A 200 25.65 11.83 -8.20
N ASP A 201 24.64 12.69 -8.11
CA ASP A 201 24.06 13.11 -6.83
C ASP A 201 22.99 12.11 -6.39
N ASN A 202 23.43 10.92 -5.92
CA ASN A 202 22.52 9.88 -5.47
C ASN A 202 21.50 10.38 -4.42
N ASP A 203 21.91 11.28 -3.51
CA ASP A 203 21.05 11.83 -2.48
C ASP A 203 19.93 12.70 -3.05
N ALA A 204 20.22 13.49 -4.10
CA ALA A 204 19.20 14.26 -4.81
C ALA A 204 18.25 13.38 -5.64
N ASN A 205 18.79 12.34 -6.26
CA ASN A 205 18.06 11.52 -7.22
C ASN A 205 17.19 10.45 -6.58
N VAL A 206 17.58 9.89 -5.42
CA VAL A 206 16.82 8.80 -4.77
C VAL A 206 16.57 9.03 -3.28
N GLY A 207 17.12 10.08 -2.69
CA GLY A 207 17.05 10.33 -1.26
C GLY A 207 17.95 9.42 -0.43
N ARG A 208 18.13 9.76 0.85
CA ARG A 208 18.91 8.97 1.79
C ARG A 208 18.07 7.89 2.44
N GLY A 209 18.28 6.65 2.03
CA GLY A 209 17.67 5.49 2.65
C GLY A 209 18.41 4.97 3.89
N ILE A 210 17.67 4.21 4.71
CA ILE A 210 18.21 3.41 5.83
C ILE A 210 17.84 1.94 5.74
N GLY A 211 17.04 1.55 4.74
CA GLY A 211 16.71 0.17 4.42
C GLY A 211 16.03 -0.61 5.56
N THR A 212 15.14 0.04 6.31
CA THR A 212 14.38 -0.62 7.39
C THR A 212 13.24 -1.48 6.87
N CYS A 213 12.67 -1.09 5.74
CA CYS A 213 11.60 -1.82 5.07
C CYS A 213 12.02 -2.11 3.64
N ARG A 214 12.21 -3.38 3.31
CA ARG A 214 12.50 -3.80 1.93
C ARG A 214 11.35 -4.60 1.36
N PRO A 215 11.17 -4.59 0.04
CA PRO A 215 10.28 -5.54 -0.62
C PRO A 215 10.75 -6.98 -0.35
N THR A 216 9.83 -7.92 -0.16
CA THR A 216 10.18 -9.35 -0.10
C THR A 216 10.75 -9.82 -1.44
N ASN A 217 11.43 -10.95 -1.46
CA ASN A 217 11.92 -11.53 -2.73
C ASN A 217 10.75 -11.85 -3.66
N TYR A 218 9.64 -12.34 -3.10
CA TYR A 218 8.41 -12.57 -3.86
C TYR A 218 7.94 -11.31 -4.60
N TYR A 219 7.87 -10.16 -3.91
CA TYR A 219 7.46 -8.90 -4.53
C TYR A 219 8.50 -8.36 -5.53
N GLN A 220 9.79 -8.57 -5.28
CA GLN A 220 10.85 -8.07 -6.17
C GLN A 220 10.99 -8.90 -7.46
N TYR A 221 10.72 -10.20 -7.42
CA TYR A 221 11.09 -11.11 -8.49
C TYR A 221 9.94 -11.96 -9.00
N ASP A 222 9.10 -12.53 -8.13
CA ASP A 222 8.20 -13.61 -8.51
C ASP A 222 6.89 -13.12 -9.13
N ILE A 223 6.33 -11.98 -8.66
CA ILE A 223 5.06 -11.47 -9.17
C ILE A 223 5.15 -10.76 -10.53
N TRP A 224 6.36 -10.49 -11.03
CA TRP A 224 6.61 -9.83 -12.31
C TRP A 224 6.95 -10.87 -13.37
N THR A 225 5.95 -11.38 -14.04
CA THR A 225 6.07 -12.42 -15.09
C THR A 225 6.13 -11.80 -16.49
N GLU A 226 6.13 -12.62 -17.54
CA GLU A 226 6.06 -12.11 -18.91
C GLU A 226 4.79 -11.29 -19.19
N LYS A 227 3.66 -11.57 -18.47
CA LYS A 227 2.42 -10.79 -18.56
C LYS A 227 2.58 -9.34 -18.05
N GLU A 228 3.56 -9.09 -17.21
CA GLU A 228 3.89 -7.78 -16.64
C GLU A 228 5.10 -7.11 -17.30
N LYS A 229 5.63 -7.64 -18.41
CA LYS A 229 6.82 -7.13 -19.08
C LYS A 229 6.71 -5.66 -19.49
N ASN A 230 5.53 -5.23 -19.90
CA ASN A 230 5.25 -3.85 -20.31
C ASN A 230 4.57 -3.03 -19.21
N ASP A 231 4.43 -3.58 -18.00
CA ASP A 231 3.78 -2.90 -16.88
C ASP A 231 4.62 -1.70 -16.43
N LEU A 232 4.01 -0.52 -16.48
CA LEU A 232 4.65 0.74 -16.08
C LEU A 232 5.05 0.77 -14.59
N ARG A 233 4.45 -0.10 -13.77
CA ARG A 233 4.74 -0.27 -12.34
C ARG A 233 5.86 -1.28 -12.09
N GLY A 234 6.22 -2.06 -13.10
CA GLY A 234 6.99 -3.29 -12.96
C GLY A 234 8.49 -3.08 -12.82
N VAL A 235 9.15 -4.12 -12.31
CA VAL A 235 10.59 -4.19 -12.13
C VAL A 235 11.37 -4.07 -13.45
N TYR A 236 10.76 -4.40 -14.58
CA TYR A 236 11.35 -4.26 -15.91
C TYR A 236 11.40 -2.79 -16.38
N ASN A 237 10.58 -1.91 -15.80
CA ASN A 237 10.60 -0.48 -16.07
C ASN A 237 11.59 0.24 -15.14
N ARG A 238 12.80 0.51 -15.63
CA ARG A 238 13.88 1.12 -14.83
C ARG A 238 13.63 2.59 -14.49
N ASP A 239 12.67 3.24 -15.12
CA ASP A 239 12.22 4.57 -14.68
C ASP A 239 11.38 4.46 -13.41
N SER A 240 10.56 3.42 -13.27
CA SER A 240 9.72 3.19 -12.09
C SER A 240 10.49 2.53 -10.94
N TRP A 241 11.34 1.56 -11.24
CA TRP A 241 12.15 0.85 -10.25
C TRP A 241 13.60 1.30 -10.29
N LYS A 242 14.19 1.42 -9.11
CA LYS A 242 15.63 1.62 -8.93
C LYS A 242 16.21 0.47 -8.11
N GLY A 243 17.46 0.15 -8.37
CA GLY A 243 18.27 -0.72 -7.54
C GLY A 243 19.55 0.02 -7.13
N VAL A 244 20.25 -0.51 -6.15
CA VAL A 244 21.55 0.08 -5.77
C VAL A 244 22.53 0.05 -6.95
N PHE A 245 22.40 -0.93 -7.82
CA PHE A 245 23.20 -1.04 -9.04
C PHE A 245 22.86 -0.01 -10.14
N ASP A 246 21.82 0.80 -9.98
CA ASP A 246 21.51 1.94 -10.86
C ASP A 246 22.11 3.25 -10.34
N LEU A 247 22.63 3.27 -9.11
CA LEU A 247 23.28 4.43 -8.52
C LEU A 247 24.72 4.55 -9.04
N TYR A 248 25.47 5.50 -8.50
CA TYR A 248 26.85 5.73 -8.91
C TYR A 248 27.80 5.70 -7.72
N TYR A 249 29.00 5.20 -7.95
CA TYR A 249 30.13 5.43 -7.06
C TYR A 249 30.46 6.93 -7.08
N ASN A 250 30.07 7.64 -6.05
CA ASN A 250 30.13 9.11 -5.99
C ASN A 250 30.93 9.65 -4.80
N ALA A 251 31.56 8.78 -4.01
CA ALA A 251 32.37 9.24 -2.88
C ALA A 251 33.49 10.17 -3.36
N PRO A 252 33.67 11.38 -2.76
CA PRO A 252 34.68 12.34 -3.21
C PRO A 252 36.11 11.78 -3.25
N ALA A 253 36.41 10.84 -2.36
CA ALA A 253 37.72 10.17 -2.30
C ALA A 253 38.03 9.28 -3.50
N LEU A 254 37.04 8.95 -4.31
CA LEU A 254 37.22 8.16 -5.54
C LEU A 254 37.56 9.02 -6.75
N LYS A 255 37.48 10.32 -6.64
CA LYS A 255 37.72 11.22 -7.76
C LYS A 255 39.10 10.98 -8.35
N GLY A 256 39.17 10.86 -9.66
CA GLY A 256 40.40 10.51 -10.39
C GLY A 256 40.73 9.01 -10.41
N THR A 257 39.96 8.17 -9.78
CA THR A 257 40.06 6.70 -9.92
C THR A 257 39.16 6.19 -11.03
N GLU A 258 39.41 4.97 -11.49
CA GLU A 258 38.57 4.32 -12.50
C GLU A 258 37.13 4.04 -12.05
N TRP A 259 36.85 4.10 -10.74
CA TRP A 259 35.54 3.76 -10.15
C TRP A 259 34.58 4.94 -10.09
N TYR A 260 35.09 6.17 -9.97
CA TYR A 260 34.23 7.35 -9.87
C TYR A 260 33.29 7.47 -11.06
N GLY A 261 31.99 7.58 -10.80
CA GLY A 261 30.94 7.66 -11.82
C GLY A 261 30.52 6.32 -12.47
N LYS A 262 31.08 5.18 -12.02
CA LYS A 262 30.60 3.87 -12.43
C LYS A 262 29.46 3.37 -11.55
N HIS A 263 28.65 2.48 -12.08
CA HIS A 263 27.60 1.80 -11.31
C HIS A 263 28.20 0.83 -10.29
N PRO A 264 27.61 0.75 -9.07
CA PRO A 264 28.08 -0.16 -8.04
C PRO A 264 27.87 -1.63 -8.41
N VAL A 265 28.82 -2.46 -8.04
CA VAL A 265 28.72 -3.92 -8.08
C VAL A 265 28.57 -4.42 -6.65
N LYS A 266 27.76 -5.46 -6.44
CA LYS A 266 27.59 -6.05 -5.11
C LYS A 266 28.94 -6.53 -4.59
N PRO A 267 29.43 -6.02 -3.44
CA PRO A 267 30.71 -6.42 -2.88
C PRO A 267 30.75 -7.92 -2.57
N VAL A 268 31.83 -8.58 -2.96
CA VAL A 268 32.08 -9.98 -2.58
C VAL A 268 32.24 -10.06 -1.07
N GLY A 269 31.57 -11.01 -0.42
CA GLY A 269 31.63 -11.18 1.04
C GLY A 269 30.80 -10.16 1.85
N MET A 270 29.92 -9.38 1.19
CA MET A 270 28.95 -8.56 1.93
C MET A 270 28.14 -9.45 2.89
N SER A 271 28.03 -9.03 4.16
CA SER A 271 27.26 -9.77 5.16
C SER A 271 25.79 -9.91 4.76
N VAL A 272 25.12 -10.95 5.26
CA VAL A 272 23.66 -11.13 5.03
C VAL A 272 22.89 -9.92 5.53
N SER A 273 23.23 -9.42 6.73
CA SER A 273 22.58 -8.22 7.31
C SER A 273 22.73 -7.00 6.41
N ASP A 274 23.95 -6.72 5.90
CA ASP A 274 24.17 -5.62 4.99
C ASP A 274 23.48 -5.83 3.65
N SER A 275 23.51 -7.06 3.12
CA SER A 275 22.81 -7.39 1.88
C SER A 275 21.31 -7.15 1.97
N ILE A 276 20.70 -7.52 3.10
CA ILE A 276 19.27 -7.29 3.34
C ILE A 276 18.96 -5.79 3.37
N ARG A 277 19.79 -5.01 4.06
CA ARG A 277 19.53 -3.60 4.32
C ARG A 277 20.05 -2.65 3.23
N CYS A 278 21.14 -3.00 2.60
CA CYS A 278 21.87 -2.08 1.72
C CYS A 278 21.76 -2.45 0.24
N TRP A 279 21.40 -3.68 -0.13
CA TRP A 279 21.47 -4.15 -1.51
C TRP A 279 20.16 -4.78 -1.98
N PHE A 280 19.22 -3.93 -2.45
CA PHE A 280 17.97 -4.37 -3.05
C PHE A 280 17.45 -3.35 -4.05
N GLN A 281 16.43 -3.73 -4.82
CA GLN A 281 15.68 -2.84 -5.71
C GLN A 281 14.30 -2.55 -5.14
N TRP A 282 13.76 -1.39 -5.47
CA TRP A 282 12.49 -0.90 -4.91
C TRP A 282 11.70 -0.07 -5.93
N PRO A 283 10.36 0.02 -5.79
CA PRO A 283 9.51 0.86 -6.65
C PRO A 283 9.69 2.34 -6.27
N HIS A 284 10.76 2.93 -6.77
CA HIS A 284 11.17 4.31 -6.49
C HIS A 284 10.05 5.32 -6.75
N TYR A 285 9.31 5.15 -7.85
CA TYR A 285 8.22 6.05 -8.23
C TYR A 285 7.15 6.24 -7.15
N LYS A 286 6.91 5.22 -6.31
CA LYS A 286 5.93 5.27 -5.23
C LYS A 286 6.46 5.91 -3.95
N THR A 287 7.73 5.73 -3.67
CA THR A 287 8.32 6.03 -2.36
C THR A 287 9.16 7.29 -2.35
N PHE A 288 9.54 7.80 -3.53
CA PHE A 288 10.35 9.00 -3.63
C PHE A 288 9.55 10.25 -3.28
N VAL A 289 10.03 10.97 -2.28
CA VAL A 289 9.45 12.25 -1.83
C VAL A 289 10.59 13.26 -1.77
N PRO A 290 10.73 14.13 -2.77
CA PRO A 290 11.78 15.14 -2.78
C PRO A 290 11.63 16.08 -1.60
N ASP A 291 12.78 16.50 -1.03
CA ASP A 291 12.83 17.50 0.03
C ASP A 291 13.64 18.72 -0.48
N PRO A 292 12.97 19.75 -0.98
CA PRO A 292 13.64 20.95 -1.49
C PRO A 292 14.21 21.83 -0.38
N SER A 293 13.86 21.60 0.87
CA SER A 293 14.29 22.40 2.01
C SER A 293 15.74 22.12 2.43
N VAL A 294 16.31 21.01 1.97
CA VAL A 294 17.68 20.59 2.29
C VAL A 294 18.49 20.30 1.04
N THR A 295 19.79 20.55 1.11
CA THR A 295 20.72 20.33 -0.02
C THR A 295 21.46 19.01 0.04
N THR A 296 21.46 18.34 1.19
CA THR A 296 22.08 17.03 1.45
C THR A 296 21.32 16.30 2.55
N ASP A 297 21.51 14.99 2.67
CA ASP A 297 20.85 14.16 3.68
C ASP A 297 19.29 14.21 3.55
N ARG A 298 18.81 14.08 2.30
CA ARG A 298 17.38 14.14 1.97
C ARG A 298 16.68 12.90 2.48
N ARG A 299 15.93 13.04 3.56
CA ARG A 299 15.26 11.92 4.26
C ARG A 299 13.81 11.74 3.86
N GLY A 300 13.30 12.58 2.99
CA GLY A 300 11.92 12.70 2.56
C GLY A 300 11.31 14.01 2.99
N GLY A 301 10.53 14.60 2.12
CA GLY A 301 9.81 15.84 2.34
C GLY A 301 8.37 15.61 2.79
N GLU A 302 7.58 16.67 2.67
CA GLU A 302 6.15 16.65 2.90
C GLU A 302 5.43 16.23 1.62
N THR A 303 4.46 15.34 1.73
CA THR A 303 3.59 14.93 0.62
C THR A 303 2.30 14.37 1.17
N PRO A 304 1.16 14.62 0.52
CA PRO A 304 -0.07 13.88 0.80
C PRO A 304 0.15 12.38 0.55
N TRP A 305 -0.58 11.54 1.28
CA TRP A 305 -0.52 10.10 1.12
C TRP A 305 -1.91 9.51 0.94
N TYR A 306 -2.09 8.64 -0.06
CA TYR A 306 -3.37 7.98 -0.27
C TYR A 306 -3.69 7.03 0.89
N ILE A 307 -4.91 7.17 1.43
CA ILE A 307 -5.53 6.17 2.29
C ILE A 307 -6.44 5.29 1.44
N TYR A 308 -7.24 5.90 0.55
CA TYR A 308 -8.09 5.21 -0.41
C TYR A 308 -8.01 5.86 -1.79
N ARG A 309 -7.99 5.04 -2.82
CA ARG A 309 -8.14 5.46 -4.22
C ARG A 309 -8.87 4.39 -5.04
N SER A 310 -9.44 4.80 -6.16
CA SER A 310 -10.33 3.96 -6.98
C SER A 310 -9.71 2.65 -7.44
N ALA A 311 -8.39 2.61 -7.68
CA ALA A 311 -7.72 1.36 -8.05
C ALA A 311 -7.91 0.25 -6.99
N GLU A 312 -7.89 0.60 -5.69
CA GLU A 312 -8.20 -0.37 -4.63
C GLU A 312 -9.63 -0.89 -4.75
N VAL A 313 -10.58 -0.01 -5.08
CA VAL A 313 -12.01 -0.38 -5.20
C VAL A 313 -12.22 -1.35 -6.36
N TYR A 314 -11.57 -1.13 -7.52
CA TYR A 314 -11.60 -2.10 -8.61
C TYR A 314 -11.08 -3.49 -8.21
N LEU A 315 -10.00 -3.53 -7.43
CA LEU A 315 -9.41 -4.79 -6.95
C LEU A 315 -10.26 -5.44 -5.86
N MET A 316 -10.96 -4.66 -5.03
CA MET A 316 -11.98 -5.19 -4.10
C MET A 316 -13.21 -5.73 -4.83
N LEU A 317 -13.67 -5.07 -5.90
CA LEU A 317 -14.74 -5.60 -6.76
C LEU A 317 -14.32 -6.94 -7.37
N ALA A 318 -13.10 -7.04 -7.88
CA ALA A 318 -12.57 -8.30 -8.41
C ALA A 318 -12.55 -9.40 -7.34
N GLU A 319 -12.16 -9.08 -6.12
CA GLU A 319 -12.18 -10.01 -5.00
C GLU A 319 -13.61 -10.44 -4.64
N CYS A 320 -14.59 -9.52 -4.58
CA CYS A 320 -15.99 -9.86 -4.33
C CYS A 320 -16.55 -10.80 -5.42
N TYR A 321 -16.25 -10.55 -6.68
CA TYR A 321 -16.63 -11.43 -7.78
C TYR A 321 -15.96 -12.80 -7.70
N TYR A 322 -14.68 -12.86 -7.26
CA TYR A 322 -14.01 -14.14 -6.99
C TYR A 322 -14.75 -14.95 -5.90
N TRP A 323 -15.14 -14.32 -4.80
CA TRP A 323 -15.91 -14.99 -3.74
C TRP A 323 -17.25 -15.54 -4.23
N LYS A 324 -17.85 -14.92 -5.22
CA LYS A 324 -19.11 -15.32 -5.86
C LYS A 324 -18.93 -16.29 -7.05
N ASP A 325 -17.73 -16.78 -7.31
CA ASP A 325 -17.39 -17.62 -8.48
C ASP A 325 -17.66 -16.96 -9.86
N MET A 326 -17.76 -15.65 -9.89
CA MET A 326 -17.96 -14.84 -11.11
C MET A 326 -16.59 -14.42 -11.67
N LYS A 327 -15.81 -15.41 -12.16
CA LYS A 327 -14.42 -15.22 -12.57
C LYS A 327 -14.22 -14.26 -13.75
N GLN A 328 -15.20 -14.19 -14.67
CA GLN A 328 -15.13 -13.27 -15.81
C GLN A 328 -15.25 -11.82 -15.34
N GLU A 329 -16.18 -11.53 -14.45
CA GLU A 329 -16.39 -10.22 -13.86
C GLU A 329 -15.18 -9.80 -13.01
N ALA A 330 -14.60 -10.74 -12.25
CA ALA A 330 -13.37 -10.51 -11.51
C ALA A 330 -12.21 -10.14 -12.45
N ALA A 331 -12.03 -10.87 -13.56
CA ALA A 331 -11.03 -10.55 -14.58
C ALA A 331 -11.27 -9.17 -15.20
N ASN A 332 -12.52 -8.83 -15.50
CA ASN A 332 -12.87 -7.52 -16.06
C ASN A 332 -12.45 -6.37 -15.12
N MET A 333 -12.72 -6.49 -13.82
CA MET A 333 -12.34 -5.47 -12.85
C MET A 333 -10.81 -5.35 -12.69
N MET A 334 -10.10 -6.47 -12.62
CA MET A 334 -8.63 -6.46 -12.57
C MET A 334 -8.02 -5.85 -13.84
N ASN A 335 -8.59 -6.17 -14.99
CA ASN A 335 -8.07 -5.71 -16.28
C ASN A 335 -8.19 -4.20 -16.45
N VAL A 336 -9.14 -3.53 -15.82
CA VAL A 336 -9.19 -2.06 -15.80
C VAL A 336 -7.90 -1.47 -15.22
N VAL A 337 -7.43 -2.01 -14.10
CA VAL A 337 -6.19 -1.56 -13.42
C VAL A 337 -4.96 -1.97 -14.23
N ARG A 338 -4.93 -3.20 -14.74
CA ARG A 338 -3.81 -3.76 -15.51
C ARG A 338 -3.60 -3.02 -16.83
N GLN A 339 -4.66 -2.81 -17.61
CA GLN A 339 -4.61 -2.11 -18.89
C GLN A 339 -4.13 -0.67 -18.73
N ARG A 340 -4.60 0.04 -17.69
CA ARG A 340 -4.11 1.39 -17.35
C ARG A 340 -2.59 1.40 -17.13
N ALA A 341 -2.05 0.36 -16.54
CA ALA A 341 -0.62 0.21 -16.28
C ALA A 341 0.17 -0.39 -17.46
N GLY A 342 -0.48 -0.80 -18.55
CA GLY A 342 0.17 -1.42 -19.71
C GLY A 342 0.49 -2.92 -19.54
N ALA A 343 -0.04 -3.58 -18.50
CA ALA A 343 0.10 -5.01 -18.31
C ALA A 343 -0.87 -5.79 -19.19
N GLU A 344 -0.53 -7.04 -19.51
CA GLU A 344 -1.39 -7.95 -20.27
C GLU A 344 -2.64 -8.30 -19.48
N SER A 345 -3.77 -8.41 -20.20
CA SER A 345 -5.07 -8.76 -19.60
C SER A 345 -5.08 -10.22 -19.13
N LEU A 346 -5.80 -10.46 -18.03
CA LEU A 346 -6.07 -11.79 -17.49
C LEU A 346 -7.36 -12.35 -18.09
N ALA A 347 -7.38 -13.65 -18.35
CA ALA A 347 -8.59 -14.40 -18.68
C ALA A 347 -9.30 -14.84 -17.39
N ALA A 348 -10.58 -15.24 -17.48
CA ALA A 348 -11.33 -15.78 -16.35
C ALA A 348 -10.64 -17.01 -15.72
N SER A 349 -9.94 -17.83 -16.52
CA SER A 349 -9.19 -18.98 -16.05
C SER A 349 -7.97 -18.63 -15.18
N ASP A 350 -7.46 -17.41 -15.30
CA ASP A 350 -6.31 -16.94 -14.51
C ASP A 350 -6.74 -16.50 -13.08
N ILE A 351 -8.05 -16.33 -12.85
CA ILE A 351 -8.56 -15.75 -11.61
C ILE A 351 -8.60 -16.78 -10.48
N ASN A 352 -7.86 -16.49 -9.46
CA ASN A 352 -7.86 -17.09 -8.13
C ASN A 352 -7.46 -16.04 -7.10
N ILE A 353 -7.49 -16.36 -5.82
CA ILE A 353 -7.13 -15.40 -4.77
C ILE A 353 -5.66 -14.94 -4.86
N GLY A 354 -4.78 -15.79 -5.37
CA GLY A 354 -3.37 -15.46 -5.58
C GLY A 354 -3.20 -14.34 -6.60
N THR A 355 -3.86 -14.45 -7.76
CA THR A 355 -3.81 -13.40 -8.79
C THR A 355 -4.40 -12.08 -8.31
N VAL A 356 -5.48 -12.11 -7.51
CA VAL A 356 -6.05 -10.90 -6.89
C VAL A 356 -5.04 -10.26 -5.93
N LEU A 357 -4.42 -11.05 -5.06
CA LEU A 357 -3.43 -10.57 -4.10
C LEU A 357 -2.16 -10.05 -4.77
N ASP A 358 -1.71 -10.68 -5.85
CA ASP A 358 -0.55 -10.24 -6.61
C ASP A 358 -0.82 -8.90 -7.30
N GLU A 359 -2.00 -8.72 -7.89
CA GLU A 359 -2.36 -7.44 -8.49
C GLU A 359 -2.51 -6.33 -7.43
N ARG A 360 -3.10 -6.64 -6.27
CA ARG A 360 -3.12 -5.72 -5.13
C ARG A 360 -1.71 -5.37 -4.66
N ALA A 361 -0.77 -6.33 -4.67
CA ALA A 361 0.63 -6.06 -4.31
C ALA A 361 1.30 -5.11 -5.31
N ARG A 362 1.10 -5.32 -6.64
CA ARG A 362 1.65 -4.44 -7.69
C ARG A 362 1.10 -3.03 -7.57
N GLU A 363 -0.22 -2.89 -7.41
CA GLU A 363 -0.91 -1.61 -7.43
C GLU A 363 -0.81 -0.85 -6.11
N LEU A 364 -0.89 -1.52 -4.96
CA LEU A 364 -1.11 -0.90 -3.65
C LEU A 364 0.10 -1.00 -2.71
N TYR A 365 1.29 -1.22 -3.24
CA TYR A 365 2.53 -1.23 -2.44
C TYR A 365 2.67 0.06 -1.64
N TYR A 366 2.88 -0.06 -0.32
CA TYR A 366 2.91 1.04 0.67
C TYR A 366 1.58 1.82 0.85
N GLU A 367 0.50 1.41 0.23
CA GLU A 367 -0.84 1.99 0.43
C GLU A 367 -1.74 1.04 1.22
N GLU A 368 -1.69 -0.24 0.88
CA GLU A 368 -2.48 -1.27 1.55
C GLU A 368 -1.81 -1.76 2.86
N ASN A 369 -2.62 -1.93 3.90
CA ASN A 369 -2.21 -2.67 5.10
C ASN A 369 -2.31 -4.17 4.83
N ARG A 370 -1.33 -4.73 4.10
CA ARG A 370 -1.36 -6.11 3.59
C ARG A 370 -1.71 -7.16 4.64
N HIS A 371 -1.16 -7.09 5.84
CA HIS A 371 -1.42 -8.06 6.90
C HIS A 371 -2.86 -7.99 7.44
N VAL A 372 -3.49 -6.81 7.44
CA VAL A 372 -4.91 -6.64 7.77
C VAL A 372 -5.78 -7.32 6.71
N GLU A 373 -5.47 -7.11 5.43
CA GLU A 373 -6.22 -7.72 4.32
C GLU A 373 -6.02 -9.23 4.25
N LEU A 374 -4.82 -9.74 4.48
CA LEU A 374 -4.58 -11.19 4.57
C LEU A 374 -5.33 -11.83 5.74
N SER A 375 -5.38 -11.16 6.89
CA SER A 375 -6.18 -11.62 8.03
C SER A 375 -7.68 -11.62 7.69
N ARG A 376 -8.18 -10.56 7.04
CA ARG A 376 -9.57 -10.50 6.57
C ARG A 376 -9.89 -11.68 5.64
N ILE A 377 -9.09 -11.90 4.61
CA ILE A 377 -9.26 -12.99 3.64
C ILE A 377 -9.24 -14.35 4.36
N SER A 378 -8.38 -14.51 5.35
CA SER A 378 -8.32 -15.71 6.18
C SER A 378 -9.64 -16.01 6.88
N TYR A 379 -10.24 -14.99 7.51
CA TYR A 379 -11.57 -15.11 8.13
C TYR A 379 -12.68 -15.37 7.09
N VAL A 380 -12.60 -14.75 5.92
CA VAL A 380 -13.58 -14.94 4.85
C VAL A 380 -13.54 -16.37 4.29
N TYR A 381 -12.34 -16.95 4.12
CA TYR A 381 -12.23 -18.38 3.76
C TYR A 381 -12.90 -19.28 4.80
N ALA A 382 -12.62 -19.01 6.08
CA ALA A 382 -13.21 -19.80 7.16
C ALA A 382 -14.72 -19.61 7.29
N LEU A 383 -15.24 -18.41 7.01
CA LEU A 383 -16.66 -18.09 7.02
C LEU A 383 -17.40 -18.74 5.86
N THR A 384 -16.84 -18.69 4.66
CA THR A 384 -17.49 -19.19 3.44
C THR A 384 -17.30 -20.69 3.23
N GLY A 385 -16.30 -21.29 3.84
CA GLY A 385 -15.89 -22.67 3.58
C GLY A 385 -15.43 -22.93 2.14
N LYS A 386 -15.08 -21.87 1.39
CA LYS A 386 -14.61 -22.01 0.01
C LYS A 386 -13.27 -22.73 0.00
N ALA A 387 -13.13 -23.72 -0.88
CA ALA A 387 -11.86 -24.39 -1.09
C ALA A 387 -10.84 -23.43 -1.71
N CYS A 388 -9.63 -23.39 -1.17
CA CYS A 388 -8.55 -22.52 -1.61
C CYS A 388 -7.73 -23.18 -2.72
N GLU A 389 -7.92 -22.74 -3.96
CA GLU A 389 -7.26 -23.34 -5.13
C GLU A 389 -5.72 -23.24 -5.06
N VAL A 390 -5.20 -22.14 -4.53
CA VAL A 390 -3.73 -21.91 -4.45
C VAL A 390 -3.04 -22.80 -3.42
N PHE A 391 -3.81 -23.43 -2.53
CA PHE A 391 -3.32 -24.39 -1.53
C PHE A 391 -4.00 -25.76 -1.67
N GLY A 392 -4.12 -26.25 -2.91
CA GLY A 392 -4.55 -27.61 -3.19
C GLY A 392 -6.00 -27.92 -2.81
N GLY A 393 -6.86 -26.92 -2.74
CA GLY A 393 -8.27 -27.09 -2.38
C GLY A 393 -8.51 -27.15 -0.86
N HIS A 394 -7.55 -26.73 -0.04
CA HIS A 394 -7.70 -26.70 1.41
C HIS A 394 -8.93 -25.87 1.84
N VAL A 395 -9.69 -26.36 2.81
CA VAL A 395 -10.87 -25.69 3.39
C VAL A 395 -10.55 -25.25 4.81
N TYR A 396 -10.53 -23.94 5.02
CA TYR A 396 -10.29 -23.34 6.35
C TYR A 396 -11.58 -23.30 7.17
N LYS A 397 -11.44 -23.25 8.51
CA LYS A 397 -12.56 -23.26 9.46
C LYS A 397 -12.41 -22.18 10.51
N LEU A 398 -13.50 -21.66 11.03
CA LEU A 398 -13.52 -20.62 12.05
C LEU A 398 -12.93 -21.07 13.40
N ASP A 399 -13.06 -22.34 13.76
CA ASP A 399 -12.47 -22.91 14.96
C ASP A 399 -10.94 -22.85 15.00
N ASN A 400 -10.30 -22.64 13.85
CA ASN A 400 -8.86 -22.42 13.74
C ASN A 400 -8.40 -21.01 14.15
N PHE A 401 -9.32 -20.10 14.47
CA PHE A 401 -9.02 -18.73 14.89
C PHE A 401 -9.23 -18.49 16.39
N SER A 402 -9.98 -19.36 17.05
CA SER A 402 -10.19 -19.35 18.50
C SER A 402 -9.68 -20.66 19.06
N GLY A 403 -8.59 -20.62 19.79
CA GLY A 403 -8.15 -21.77 20.54
C GLY A 403 -9.15 -22.14 21.63
N PRO A 404 -9.17 -23.40 22.13
CA PRO A 404 -10.01 -23.76 23.22
C PRO A 404 -9.70 -22.89 24.45
N GLU A 405 -10.74 -22.32 25.08
CA GLU A 405 -10.68 -21.50 26.28
C GLU A 405 -9.76 -20.27 26.24
N GLY A 406 -9.77 -19.52 25.11
CA GLY A 406 -9.05 -18.23 25.02
C GLY A 406 -7.54 -18.36 24.82
N THR A 407 -7.03 -19.56 24.56
CA THR A 407 -5.65 -19.70 24.07
C THR A 407 -5.58 -19.20 22.62
N SER A 408 -4.72 -18.21 22.35
CA SER A 408 -4.42 -17.82 20.98
C SER A 408 -3.98 -19.05 20.19
N VAL A 409 -4.63 -19.33 19.08
CA VAL A 409 -4.14 -20.35 18.13
C VAL A 409 -2.67 -20.05 17.85
N ASN A 410 -1.83 -21.07 17.93
CA ASN A 410 -0.42 -20.90 17.61
C ASN A 410 -0.31 -20.59 16.12
N CYS A 411 -0.16 -19.32 15.84
CA CYS A 411 -0.08 -18.77 14.50
C CYS A 411 1.07 -19.32 13.62
N LYS A 412 1.86 -20.23 14.12
CA LYS A 412 3.02 -20.81 13.44
C LYS A 412 2.71 -22.10 12.69
N ASP A 413 1.53 -22.69 12.91
CA ASP A 413 1.17 -23.94 12.27
C ASP A 413 0.59 -23.66 10.87
N ALA A 414 1.40 -23.88 9.84
CA ALA A 414 0.96 -23.87 8.45
C ALA A 414 -0.24 -24.80 8.26
N GLY A 415 -1.20 -24.41 7.43
CA GLY A 415 -2.45 -25.16 7.21
C GLY A 415 -3.56 -24.89 8.23
N VAL A 416 -3.33 -24.06 9.26
CA VAL A 416 -4.35 -23.68 10.25
C VAL A 416 -5.25 -22.58 9.67
N ASN A 417 -4.67 -21.59 9.00
CA ASN A 417 -5.42 -20.55 8.32
C ASN A 417 -4.68 -20.00 7.10
N PHE A 418 -5.41 -19.35 6.20
CA PHE A 418 -4.90 -18.81 4.93
C PHE A 418 -3.76 -17.81 5.12
N TYR A 419 -3.80 -16.97 6.16
CA TYR A 419 -2.76 -15.97 6.41
C TYR A 419 -1.36 -16.62 6.51
N PHE A 420 -1.25 -17.70 7.30
CA PHE A 420 0.04 -18.35 7.51
C PHE A 420 0.50 -19.15 6.31
N ASP A 421 -0.42 -19.83 5.63
CA ASP A 421 -0.09 -20.54 4.39
C ASP A 421 0.44 -19.58 3.34
N TRP A 422 -0.24 -18.41 3.19
CA TRP A 422 0.22 -17.37 2.27
C TRP A 422 1.59 -16.81 2.64
N VAL A 423 1.76 -16.41 3.90
CA VAL A 423 3.03 -15.82 4.36
C VAL A 423 4.18 -16.83 4.26
N SER A 424 3.96 -18.10 4.62
CA SER A 424 4.96 -19.16 4.52
C SER A 424 5.35 -19.47 3.08
N ALA A 425 4.41 -19.42 2.14
CA ALA A 425 4.66 -19.70 0.72
C ALA A 425 5.34 -18.54 -0.02
N LYS A 426 5.23 -17.30 0.48
CA LYS A 426 5.64 -16.07 -0.23
C LYS A 426 6.77 -15.28 0.42
N ASN A 427 7.39 -15.79 1.48
CA ASN A 427 8.53 -15.14 2.18
C ASN A 427 9.85 -15.91 2.04
#